data_92f7547ef0eed157d3f4f0ea7a8119a6
#
_entry.id   92f7547ef0eed157d3f4f0ea7a8119a6
#
_cell.length_a   1.000
_cell.length_b   1.000
_cell.length_c   1.000
_cell.angle_alpha   90.00
_cell.angle_beta   90.00
_cell.angle_gamma   90.00
#
_symmetry.space_group_name_H-M   'P 1'
#
loop_
_entity.id
_entity.type
_entity.pdbx_description
1 polymer ?
#
loop_
_entity_poly.entity_id
_entity_poly.type
_entity_poly.pdbx_seq_one_letter_code
_entity_poly.pdbx_strand_id
1 'polypeptide(L)' 'RQCIFERKTDSERVLVAINADNVPYTAHFDAGCGTAVDLITGNTHDFGGGSELPPYSAFFWKCER' A
#
# COMPACT_ATOMS: atom_id res chain seq x y z
N ARG A 1 13.36 2.37 7.60
CA ARG A 1 13.43 2.16 6.17
C ARG A 1 12.10 1.82 5.60
N GLN A 2 11.73 2.52 4.56
CA GLN A 2 10.46 2.31 3.91
C GLN A 2 10.71 2.03 2.44
N CYS A 3 9.89 1.15 1.87
CA CYS A 3 9.99 0.79 0.47
C CYS A 3 8.59 0.65 -0.08
N ILE A 4 8.29 1.39 -1.14
CA ILE A 4 6.98 1.32 -1.79
C ILE A 4 7.22 1.14 -3.28
N PHE A 5 6.66 0.09 -3.85
CA PHE A 5 6.84 -0.15 -5.27
C PHE A 5 5.60 -0.81 -5.84
N GLU A 6 5.52 -0.84 -7.16
CA GLU A 6 4.37 -1.34 -7.88
C GLU A 6 4.74 -2.61 -8.64
N ARG A 7 3.85 -3.60 -8.57
CA ARG A 7 3.90 -4.78 -9.44
C ARG A 7 2.70 -4.72 -10.34
N LYS A 8 2.94 -4.83 -11.64
CA LYS A 8 1.88 -4.61 -12.62
C LYS A 8 1.93 -5.68 -13.68
N THR A 9 0.77 -6.24 -13.99
CA THR A 9 0.57 -7.15 -15.11
C THR A 9 -0.49 -6.56 -16.03
N ASP A 10 -0.85 -7.29 -17.09
CA ASP A 10 -1.89 -6.82 -18.00
C ASP A 10 -3.23 -6.67 -17.32
N SER A 11 -3.51 -7.45 -16.28
CA SER A 11 -4.83 -7.48 -15.67
C SER A 11 -4.84 -7.02 -14.22
N GLU A 12 -3.66 -6.81 -13.60
CA GLU A 12 -3.60 -6.48 -12.18
C GLU A 12 -2.54 -5.46 -11.89
N ARG A 13 -2.74 -4.77 -10.78
CA ARG A 13 -1.78 -3.83 -10.28
C ARG A 13 -1.76 -3.92 -8.76
N VAL A 14 -0.60 -4.22 -8.20
CA VAL A 14 -0.45 -4.38 -6.76
C VAL A 14 0.61 -3.42 -6.27
N LEU A 15 0.27 -2.66 -5.24
CA LEU A 15 1.21 -1.78 -4.57
C LEU A 15 1.73 -2.49 -3.33
N VAL A 16 3.05 -2.55 -3.21
CA VAL A 16 3.68 -3.18 -2.07
C VAL A 16 4.32 -2.08 -1.23
N ALA A 17 3.93 -2.01 0.04
CA ALA A 17 4.44 -0.99 0.96
C ALA A 17 5.01 -1.69 2.18
N ILE A 18 6.25 -1.36 2.51
CA ILE A 18 6.95 -2.00 3.61
C ILE A 18 7.54 -0.92 4.51
N ASN A 19 7.33 -1.06 5.81
CA ASN A 19 8.00 -0.24 6.80
C ASN A 19 8.84 -1.14 7.69
N ALA A 20 10.16 -1.05 7.54
CA ALA A 20 11.09 -1.87 8.28
C ALA A 20 11.72 -1.13 9.45
N ASP A 21 11.20 0.04 9.79
CA ASP A 21 11.68 0.80 10.93
C ASP A 21 10.85 0.51 12.16
N ASN A 22 11.37 0.91 13.31
CA ASN A 22 10.67 0.72 14.58
C ASN A 22 9.78 1.89 14.95
N VAL A 23 9.51 2.78 14.00
CA VAL A 23 8.59 3.89 14.19
C VAL A 23 7.58 3.89 13.05
N PRO A 24 6.36 4.41 13.27
CA PRO A 24 5.39 4.47 12.21
C PRO A 24 5.80 5.49 11.14
N TYR A 25 5.33 5.27 9.93
CA TYR A 25 5.60 6.15 8.82
C TYR A 25 4.32 6.37 8.03
N THR A 26 4.03 7.63 7.72
CA THR A 26 2.88 7.94 6.89
C THR A 26 3.36 8.29 5.49
N ALA A 27 2.94 7.49 4.53
CA ALA A 27 3.33 7.65 3.14
C ALA A 27 2.28 8.48 2.40
N HIS A 28 2.73 9.48 1.67
CA HIS A 28 1.86 10.30 0.82
C HIS A 28 2.33 10.12 -0.61
N PHE A 29 1.52 9.47 -1.41
CA PHE A 29 1.88 9.23 -2.80
C PHE A 29 0.60 9.06 -3.62
N ASP A 30 0.74 9.26 -4.92
CA ASP A 30 -0.37 9.08 -5.84
C ASP A 30 -0.37 7.63 -6.31
N ALA A 31 -1.30 6.85 -5.80
CA ALA A 31 -1.38 5.45 -6.15
C ALA A 31 -1.97 5.22 -7.53
N GLY A 32 -2.61 6.24 -8.11
CA GLY A 32 -3.23 6.07 -9.40
C GLY A 32 -4.54 5.30 -9.36
N CYS A 33 -4.99 4.93 -8.19
CA CYS A 33 -6.30 4.34 -7.97
C CYS A 33 -6.85 4.90 -6.67
N GLY A 34 -8.16 4.97 -6.54
CA GLY A 34 -8.78 5.56 -5.36
C GLY A 34 -8.67 4.65 -4.15
N THR A 35 -8.95 3.39 -4.34
CA THR A 35 -8.93 2.41 -3.26
C THR A 35 -8.29 1.13 -3.73
N ALA A 36 -7.92 0.31 -2.77
CA ALA A 36 -7.33 -0.99 -3.05
C ALA A 36 -7.75 -1.97 -1.97
N VAL A 37 -7.60 -3.25 -2.25
CA VAL A 37 -7.88 -4.31 -1.29
C VAL A 37 -6.56 -4.85 -0.77
N ASP A 38 -6.44 -4.89 0.55
CA ASP A 38 -5.27 -5.49 1.20
C ASP A 38 -5.37 -7.00 1.04
N LEU A 39 -4.40 -7.59 0.35
CA LEU A 39 -4.45 -9.01 0.04
C LEU A 39 -4.23 -9.89 1.26
N ILE A 40 -3.70 -9.33 2.34
CA ILE A 40 -3.48 -10.10 3.56
C ILE A 40 -4.72 -10.10 4.44
N THR A 41 -5.35 -8.95 4.62
CA THR A 41 -6.48 -8.84 5.54
C THR A 41 -7.83 -8.82 4.84
N GLY A 42 -7.86 -8.46 3.55
CA GLY A 42 -9.11 -8.30 2.82
C GLY A 42 -9.78 -6.96 3.02
N ASN A 43 -9.15 -6.06 3.77
CA ASN A 43 -9.73 -4.74 4.04
C ASN A 43 -9.48 -3.81 2.87
N THR A 44 -10.39 -2.85 2.72
CA THR A 44 -10.24 -1.81 1.70
C THR A 44 -9.43 -0.66 2.26
N HIS A 45 -8.50 -0.15 1.47
CA HIS A 45 -7.66 0.97 1.85
C HIS A 45 -7.91 2.13 0.90
N ASP A 46 -8.08 3.32 1.47
CA ASP A 46 -8.29 4.55 0.70
C ASP A 46 -7.00 5.37 0.76
N PHE A 47 -6.43 5.66 -0.41
CA PHE A 47 -5.15 6.38 -0.48
C PHE A 47 -5.30 7.89 -0.33
N GLY A 48 -6.52 8.40 -0.28
CA GLY A 48 -6.74 9.84 -0.30
C GLY A 48 -6.21 10.58 0.91
N GLY A 49 -6.16 9.93 2.06
CA GLY A 49 -5.71 10.55 3.30
C GLY A 49 -4.30 10.20 3.70
N GLY A 50 -3.53 9.60 2.80
CA GLY A 50 -2.23 9.10 3.16
C GLY A 50 -2.31 7.66 3.62
N SER A 51 -1.18 7.03 3.74
CA SER A 51 -1.12 5.61 4.10
C SER A 51 -0.19 5.43 5.28
N GLU A 52 -0.74 5.08 6.42
CA GLU A 52 0.05 4.90 7.63
C GLU A 52 0.61 3.48 7.67
N LEU A 53 1.92 3.39 7.82
CA LEU A 53 2.62 2.12 7.89
C LEU A 53 3.12 1.95 9.32
N PRO A 54 2.50 1.07 10.11
CA PRO A 54 2.99 0.81 11.46
C PRO A 54 4.40 0.25 11.44
N PRO A 55 5.10 0.28 12.56
CA PRO A 55 6.46 -0.27 12.61
C PRO A 55 6.47 -1.73 12.18
N TYR A 56 7.47 -2.08 11.38
CA TYR A 56 7.71 -3.47 10.95
C TYR A 56 6.47 -4.08 10.29
N SER A 57 5.90 -3.36 9.32
CA SER A 57 4.71 -3.81 8.66
C SER A 57 4.92 -3.91 7.16
N ALA A 58 4.04 -4.67 6.50
CA ALA A 58 4.05 -4.82 5.06
C ALA A 58 2.61 -4.89 4.59
N PHE A 59 2.33 -4.23 3.48
CA PHE A 59 1.00 -4.21 2.88
C PHE A 59 1.09 -4.56 1.42
N PHE A 60 0.12 -5.32 0.95
CA PHE A 60 0.01 -5.71 -0.44
C PHE A 60 -1.37 -5.26 -0.91
N TRP A 61 -1.44 -4.10 -1.55
CA TRP A 61 -2.71 -3.49 -1.94
C TRP A 61 -2.96 -3.74 -3.42
N LYS A 62 -4.02 -4.49 -3.71
CA LYS A 62 -4.44 -4.72 -5.09
C LYS A 62 -5.39 -3.59 -5.48
N CYS A 63 -5.00 -2.81 -6.46
CA CYS A 63 -5.81 -1.68 -6.91
C CYS A 63 -7.09 -2.18 -7.55
N GLU A 64 -8.18 -1.55 -7.17
CA GLU A 64 -9.46 -1.83 -7.78
C GLU A 64 -9.67 -0.94 -8.98
N ARG A 65 -10.21 -1.52 -9.99
CA ARG A 65 -10.43 -0.79 -11.23
C ARG A 65 -11.88 -0.54 -11.44
#